data_38157fefe880e241164928ad978cc4c2
#
_entry.id   38157fefe880e241164928ad978cc4c2
#
_cell.length_a   1.000
_cell.length_b   1.000
_cell.length_c   1.000
_cell.angle_alpha   90.00
_cell.angle_beta   90.00
_cell.angle_gamma   90.00
#
_symmetry.space_group_name_H-M   'P 1'
#
loop_
_entity.id
_entity.type
_entity.pdbx_description
1 polymer ?
#
loop_
_entity_poly.entity_id
_entity_poly.type
_entity_poly.pdbx_seq_one_letter_code
_entity_poly.pdbx_strand_id
1 'polypeptide(L)'
;MKKLILAFALSFIGVLSFAQIEGKWKTIDDETGKPKSIVEISKDSKGKYVGKIVQLLIKPENANCVKCKDDRKNKPLIGLEIIRGLSKDGNEFSGGTITNPKDGKSYKTEIVREGNELKVKALILGIAVKTQTWHKVD
;
A
#
# COMPACT_ATOMS: atom_id res chain seq x y z
N MET A 1 18.75 25.30 -47.49
CA MET A 1 18.52 25.04 -47.00
C MET A 1 18.12 24.54 -46.20
N LYS A 2 17.89 24.25 -45.74
CA LYS A 2 17.47 23.86 -45.07
C LYS A 2 17.21 23.30 -44.16
N LYS A 3 17.01 22.98 -43.60
CA LYS A 3 16.73 22.57 -42.83
C LYS A 3 16.36 22.08 -41.96
N LEU A 4 16.11 21.80 -41.38
CA LEU A 4 15.77 21.44 -40.63
C LEU A 4 15.45 21.00 -39.72
N ILE A 5 15.18 20.75 -39.13
CA ILE A 5 14.93 20.39 -38.32
C ILE A 5 14.54 19.83 -37.55
N LEU A 6 14.27 19.57 -37.14
CA LEU A 6 13.89 19.18 -36.43
C LEU A 6 13.67 18.63 -35.60
N ALA A 7 13.52 18.41 -35.23
CA ALA A 7 13.32 17.88 -34.48
C ALA A 7 13.09 17.56 -33.64
N PHE A 8 12.89 17.51 -33.22
CA PHE A 8 12.69 17.29 -32.31
C PHE A 8 12.20 16.80 -31.57
N ALA A 9 11.83 16.56 -31.23
CA ALA A 9 11.39 16.14 -30.60
C ALA A 9 11.11 15.71 -29.84
N LEU A 10 11.03 15.61 -29.33
CA LEU A 10 10.78 15.24 -28.54
C LEU A 10 10.58 14.64 -27.77
N SER A 11 10.51 14.38 -27.51
CA SER A 11 10.38 13.70 -26.98
C SER A 11 10.20 13.47 -25.93
N PHE A 12 9.63 13.61 -25.24
CA PHE A 12 9.39 13.51 -24.17
C PHE A 12 8.74 12.67 -23.79
N ILE A 13 8.62 12.16 -23.57
CA ILE A 13 8.19 11.28 -23.37
C ILE A 13 7.88 11.05 -22.24
N GLY A 14 7.54 11.27 -21.84
CA GLY A 14 7.11 11.09 -20.91
C GLY A 14 6.92 10.39 -20.11
N VAL A 15 6.84 10.58 -19.52
CA VAL A 15 6.91 10.10 -18.58
C VAL A 15 5.92 9.81 -17.93
N LEU A 16 5.36 9.29 -18.15
CA LEU A 16 4.48 8.89 -17.62
C LEU A 16 4.54 8.37 -16.50
N SER A 17 4.43 8.82 -15.75
CA SER A 17 4.50 8.33 -14.59
C SER A 17 3.37 7.62 -14.23
N PHE A 18 3.41 6.43 -14.29
CA PHE A 18 2.45 5.67 -13.75
C PHE A 18 2.66 5.58 -12.32
N ALA A 19 1.69 5.78 -11.54
CA ALA A 19 1.75 5.55 -10.15
C ALA A 19 2.05 4.08 -9.91
N GLN A 20 3.14 3.79 -9.27
CA GLN A 20 3.51 2.45 -8.85
C GLN A 20 3.53 2.45 -7.34
N ILE A 21 2.99 1.39 -6.74
CA ILE A 21 2.98 1.28 -5.29
C ILE A 21 3.85 0.12 -4.80
N GLU A 22 4.46 -0.62 -5.71
CA GLU A 22 5.36 -1.69 -5.32
C GLU A 22 6.57 -1.13 -4.59
N GLY A 23 7.00 -1.83 -3.56
CA GLY A 23 8.11 -1.40 -2.73
C GLY A 23 7.77 -1.38 -1.27
N LYS A 24 8.60 -0.72 -0.49
CA LYS A 24 8.46 -0.70 0.96
C LYS A 24 7.96 0.64 1.44
N TRP A 25 7.03 0.59 2.39
CA TRP A 25 6.35 1.76 2.91
C TRP A 25 6.29 1.70 4.42
N LYS A 26 6.55 2.83 5.05
CA LYS A 26 6.52 2.96 6.49
C LYS A 26 5.11 3.35 6.90
N THR A 27 4.50 2.55 7.75
CA THR A 27 3.17 2.84 8.25
C THR A 27 3.27 3.62 9.55
N ILE A 28 2.18 4.29 9.89
CA ILE A 28 2.14 5.18 11.06
C ILE A 28 1.11 4.65 12.03
N ASP A 29 1.45 4.67 13.30
CA ASP A 29 0.52 4.27 14.36
C ASP A 29 -0.50 5.38 14.58
N ASP A 30 -1.79 5.04 14.51
CA ASP A 30 -2.86 6.02 14.62
C ASP A 30 -2.93 6.68 16.00
N GLU A 31 -2.51 5.96 17.02
CA GLU A 31 -2.63 6.47 18.39
C GLU A 31 -1.48 7.40 18.74
N THR A 32 -0.28 7.09 18.28
CA THR A 32 0.91 7.84 18.68
C THR A 32 1.47 8.74 17.59
N GLY A 33 1.09 8.50 16.34
CA GLY A 33 1.66 9.22 15.20
C GLY A 33 3.07 8.78 14.85
N LYS A 34 3.58 7.72 15.47
CA LYS A 34 4.94 7.26 15.26
C LYS A 34 4.98 6.15 14.22
N PRO A 35 6.13 5.97 13.57
CA PRO A 35 6.28 4.84 12.64
C PRO A 35 6.03 3.52 13.33
N LYS A 36 5.23 2.66 12.70
CA LYS A 36 4.77 1.43 13.31
C LYS A 36 5.39 0.19 12.68
N SER A 37 5.43 0.14 11.37
CA SER A 37 5.93 -1.03 10.66
C SER A 37 6.37 -0.65 9.26
N ILE A 38 7.07 -1.57 8.60
CA ILE A 38 7.38 -1.47 7.18
C ILE A 38 6.53 -2.54 6.48
N VAL A 39 5.79 -2.11 5.47
CA VAL A 39 4.97 -2.99 4.64
C VAL A 39 5.55 -3.01 3.25
N GLU A 40 5.74 -4.20 2.72
CA GLU A 40 6.19 -4.34 1.33
C GLU A 40 5.02 -4.70 0.46
N ILE A 41 4.80 -3.91 -0.59
CA ILE A 41 3.74 -4.14 -1.56
C ILE A 41 4.35 -4.76 -2.81
N SER A 42 3.74 -5.84 -3.28
CA SER A 42 4.18 -6.55 -4.47
C SER A 42 2.97 -7.10 -5.21
N LYS A 43 3.18 -7.59 -6.42
CA LYS A 43 2.13 -8.27 -7.18
C LYS A 43 2.20 -9.77 -6.91
N ASP A 44 1.03 -10.39 -6.79
CA ASP A 44 0.96 -11.84 -6.70
C ASP A 44 0.92 -12.45 -8.11
N SER A 45 0.79 -13.78 -8.19
CA SER A 45 0.79 -14.48 -9.46
C SER A 45 -0.42 -14.15 -10.33
N LYS A 46 -1.46 -13.57 -9.76
CA LYS A 46 -2.68 -13.19 -10.49
C LYS A 46 -2.69 -11.73 -10.89
N GLY A 47 -1.60 -11.00 -10.63
CA GLY A 47 -1.52 -9.58 -10.95
C GLY A 47 -2.20 -8.68 -9.96
N LYS A 48 -2.63 -9.21 -8.81
CA LYS A 48 -3.20 -8.40 -7.74
C LYS A 48 -2.09 -7.93 -6.82
N TYR A 49 -2.31 -6.82 -6.15
CA TYR A 49 -1.32 -6.30 -5.22
C TYR A 49 -1.59 -6.81 -3.83
N VAL A 50 -0.53 -7.18 -3.14
CA VAL A 50 -0.57 -7.64 -1.75
C VAL A 50 0.44 -6.82 -0.95
N GLY A 51 0.16 -6.63 0.31
CA GLY A 51 1.07 -5.92 1.22
C GLY A 51 1.35 -6.77 2.44
N LYS A 52 2.64 -6.99 2.72
CA LYS A 52 3.09 -7.80 3.84
C LYS A 52 3.90 -6.97 4.81
N ILE A 53 3.68 -7.19 6.10
CA ILE A 53 4.53 -6.60 7.11
C ILE A 53 5.89 -7.30 7.02
N VAL A 54 6.94 -6.53 6.79
CA VAL A 54 8.30 -7.09 6.72
C VAL A 54 9.16 -6.66 7.89
N GLN A 55 8.73 -5.64 8.64
CA GLN A 55 9.49 -5.19 9.81
C GLN A 55 8.53 -4.49 10.77
N LEU A 56 8.73 -4.71 12.06
CA LEU A 56 8.00 -4.01 13.12
C LEU A 56 8.91 -2.94 13.70
N LEU A 57 8.38 -1.73 13.83
CA LEU A 57 9.12 -0.60 14.40
C LEU A 57 8.67 -0.29 15.81
N ILE A 58 7.54 -0.85 16.23
CA ILE A 58 7.01 -0.77 17.59
C ILE A 58 6.82 -2.20 18.06
N LYS A 59 7.18 -2.46 19.30
CA LYS A 59 6.99 -3.80 19.86
C LYS A 59 5.48 -4.07 20.02
N PRO A 60 4.96 -5.14 19.40
CA PRO A 60 3.52 -5.44 19.52
C PRO A 60 3.23 -6.15 20.83
N GLU A 61 1.96 -6.12 21.23
CA GLU A 61 1.52 -6.89 22.39
C GLU A 61 1.70 -8.38 22.17
N ASN A 62 1.54 -8.80 20.92
CA ASN A 62 1.64 -10.21 20.56
C ASN A 62 2.38 -10.31 19.24
N ALA A 63 3.27 -11.27 19.13
CA ALA A 63 4.05 -11.47 17.91
C ALA A 63 3.21 -12.05 16.78
N ASN A 64 2.03 -12.57 17.07
CA ASN A 64 1.16 -13.21 16.09
C ASN A 64 -0.17 -12.46 16.02
N CYS A 65 -0.89 -12.64 14.91
CA CYS A 65 -2.20 -12.01 14.75
C CYS A 65 -3.27 -12.86 15.43
N VAL A 66 -3.38 -12.71 16.73
CA VAL A 66 -4.33 -13.53 17.50
C VAL A 66 -5.78 -13.11 17.25
N LYS A 67 -6.01 -11.89 16.76
CA LYS A 67 -7.36 -11.40 16.49
C LYS A 67 -7.77 -11.52 15.04
N CYS A 68 -6.88 -11.94 14.16
CA CYS A 68 -7.25 -12.23 12.77
C CYS A 68 -8.26 -13.38 12.74
N LYS A 69 -9.14 -13.36 11.73
CA LYS A 69 -10.27 -14.30 11.71
C LYS A 69 -10.21 -15.32 10.59
N ASP A 70 -9.39 -15.10 9.59
CA ASP A 70 -9.30 -16.01 8.44
C ASP A 70 -8.05 -16.87 8.56
N ASP A 71 -7.46 -17.21 7.42
CA ASP A 71 -6.23 -18.01 7.37
C ASP A 71 -5.06 -17.36 8.09
N ARG A 72 -5.18 -16.07 8.43
CA ARG A 72 -4.11 -15.32 9.10
C ARG A 72 -4.16 -15.45 10.61
N LYS A 73 -5.18 -16.08 11.16
CA LYS A 73 -5.31 -16.22 12.62
C LYS A 73 -4.09 -16.92 13.18
N ASN A 74 -3.50 -16.31 14.21
CA ASN A 74 -2.31 -16.83 14.91
C ASN A 74 -1.06 -16.91 14.04
N LYS A 75 -1.07 -16.30 12.84
CA LYS A 75 0.14 -16.23 12.04
C LYS A 75 1.04 -15.13 12.54
N PRO A 76 2.36 -15.26 12.35
CA PRO A 76 3.28 -14.20 12.76
C PRO A 76 2.96 -12.88 12.08
N LEU A 77 3.15 -11.78 12.80
CA LEU A 77 2.97 -10.45 12.21
C LEU A 77 3.99 -10.21 11.11
N ILE A 78 5.23 -10.66 11.30
CA ILE A 78 6.23 -10.57 10.23
C ILE A 78 5.83 -11.55 9.13
N GLY A 79 5.64 -11.03 7.92
CA GLY A 79 5.18 -11.81 6.78
C GLY A 79 3.67 -11.81 6.60
N LEU A 80 2.94 -11.18 7.51
CA LEU A 80 1.48 -11.16 7.44
C LEU A 80 1.00 -10.29 6.29
N GLU A 81 0.10 -10.83 5.48
CA GLU A 81 -0.53 -10.06 4.42
C GLU A 81 -1.64 -9.21 4.99
N ILE A 82 -1.42 -7.91 5.07
CA ILE A 82 -2.44 -7.01 5.56
C ILE A 82 -3.21 -6.33 4.42
N ILE A 83 -2.68 -6.38 3.20
CA ILE A 83 -3.40 -5.90 2.01
C ILE A 83 -3.51 -7.07 1.06
N ARG A 84 -4.73 -7.33 0.55
CA ARG A 84 -4.99 -8.43 -0.37
C ARG A 84 -5.93 -7.98 -1.49
N GLY A 85 -5.70 -8.53 -2.69
CA GLY A 85 -6.64 -8.42 -3.80
C GLY A 85 -6.78 -7.04 -4.41
N LEU A 86 -5.80 -6.19 -4.22
CA LEU A 86 -5.86 -4.82 -4.71
C LEU A 86 -5.55 -4.80 -6.21
N SER A 87 -6.31 -4.03 -6.97
CA SER A 87 -6.12 -3.90 -8.42
C SER A 87 -5.87 -2.45 -8.79
N LYS A 88 -5.05 -2.26 -9.80
CA LYS A 88 -4.83 -0.93 -10.34
C LYS A 88 -6.04 -0.51 -11.17
N ASP A 89 -6.50 0.73 -10.95
CA ASP A 89 -7.63 1.32 -11.65
C ASP A 89 -7.26 2.77 -11.93
N GLY A 90 -6.69 3.02 -13.10
CA GLY A 90 -6.16 4.33 -13.44
C GLY A 90 -4.99 4.69 -12.53
N ASN A 91 -5.11 5.79 -11.80
CA ASN A 91 -4.09 6.22 -10.84
C ASN A 91 -4.39 5.77 -9.42
N GLU A 92 -5.40 4.95 -9.25
CA GLU A 92 -5.79 4.45 -7.94
C GLU A 92 -5.62 2.94 -7.91
N PHE A 93 -5.61 2.41 -6.69
CA PHE A 93 -5.58 0.97 -6.46
C PHE A 93 -6.74 0.65 -5.54
N SER A 94 -7.62 -0.25 -5.96
CA SER A 94 -8.88 -0.48 -5.26
C SER A 94 -9.33 -1.93 -5.40
N GLY A 95 -10.47 -2.23 -4.80
CA GLY A 95 -11.10 -3.55 -4.91
C GLY A 95 -10.53 -4.59 -3.96
N GLY A 96 -9.52 -4.24 -3.19
CA GLY A 96 -8.94 -5.15 -2.22
C GLY A 96 -9.36 -4.81 -0.80
N THR A 97 -8.70 -5.46 0.15
CA THR A 97 -8.98 -5.27 1.57
C THR A 97 -7.70 -4.93 2.32
N ILE A 98 -7.87 -4.24 3.43
CA ILE A 98 -6.79 -3.98 4.37
C ILE A 98 -7.25 -4.48 5.75
N THR A 99 -6.35 -5.17 6.45
CA THR A 99 -6.64 -5.73 7.75
C THR A 99 -5.76 -5.07 8.80
N ASN A 100 -6.38 -4.69 9.91
CA ASN A 100 -5.65 -4.18 11.06
C ASN A 100 -5.40 -5.38 12.00
N PRO A 101 -4.16 -5.83 12.13
CA PRO A 101 -3.91 -7.00 12.98
C PRO A 101 -4.14 -6.73 14.46
N LYS A 102 -4.17 -5.46 14.87
CA LYS A 102 -4.37 -5.13 16.27
C LYS A 102 -5.77 -5.52 16.74
N ASP A 103 -6.78 -5.36 15.88
CA ASP A 103 -8.16 -5.73 16.24
C ASP A 103 -8.74 -6.80 15.32
N GLY A 104 -8.00 -7.22 14.30
CA GLY A 104 -8.44 -8.25 13.37
C GLY A 104 -9.48 -7.81 12.37
N LYS A 105 -9.80 -6.54 12.31
CA LYS A 105 -10.84 -6.04 11.41
C LYS A 105 -10.29 -5.78 10.03
N SER A 106 -11.11 -6.07 9.02
CA SER A 106 -10.76 -5.85 7.62
C SER A 106 -11.75 -4.90 6.99
N TYR A 107 -11.24 -4.07 6.08
CA TYR A 107 -12.03 -3.06 5.38
C TYR A 107 -11.69 -3.12 3.91
N LYS A 108 -12.61 -2.69 3.06
CA LYS A 108 -12.24 -2.38 1.68
C LYS A 108 -11.23 -1.25 1.70
N THR A 109 -10.35 -1.22 0.72
CA THR A 109 -9.30 -0.20 0.70
C THR A 109 -9.14 0.39 -0.68
N GLU A 110 -8.78 1.67 -0.70
CA GLU A 110 -8.33 2.39 -1.88
C GLU A 110 -7.01 3.05 -1.53
N ILE A 111 -6.07 2.96 -2.44
CA ILE A 111 -4.74 3.51 -2.22
C ILE A 111 -4.40 4.41 -3.41
N VAL A 112 -3.89 5.61 -3.10
CA VAL A 112 -3.42 6.55 -4.10
C VAL A 112 -2.01 6.96 -3.73
N ARG A 113 -1.11 6.95 -4.70
CA ARG A 113 0.25 7.42 -4.46
C ARG A 113 0.35 8.90 -4.80
N GLU A 114 0.95 9.66 -3.91
CA GLU A 114 1.22 11.09 -4.09
C GLU A 114 2.68 11.32 -3.74
N GLY A 115 3.54 11.35 -4.76
CA GLY A 115 4.97 11.51 -4.55
C GLY A 115 5.55 10.32 -3.80
N ASN A 116 6.16 10.59 -2.66
CA ASN A 116 6.75 9.55 -1.81
C ASN A 116 5.82 9.11 -0.69
N GLU A 117 4.52 9.37 -0.86
CA GLU A 117 3.51 9.00 0.11
C GLU A 117 2.42 8.15 -0.53
N LEU A 118 1.82 7.29 0.27
CA LEU A 118 0.59 6.60 -0.10
C LEU A 118 -0.51 7.11 0.81
N LYS A 119 -1.65 7.45 0.21
CA LYS A 119 -2.89 7.69 0.96
C LYS A 119 -3.65 6.39 0.97
N VAL A 120 -3.73 5.77 2.14
CA VAL A 120 -4.33 4.45 2.31
C VAL A 120 -5.65 4.64 3.03
N LYS A 121 -6.75 4.36 2.32
CA LYS A 121 -8.09 4.58 2.85
C LYS A 121 -8.73 3.26 3.23
N ALA A 122 -9.38 3.23 4.39
CA ALA A 122 -10.25 2.14 4.79
C ALA A 122 -11.67 2.59 4.55
N LEU A 123 -12.46 1.74 3.87
CA LEU A 123 -13.80 2.11 3.42
C LEU A 123 -14.85 1.19 4.03
N ILE A 124 -16.00 1.77 4.38
CA ILE A 124 -17.19 1.02 4.73
C ILE A 124 -18.30 1.53 3.83
N LEU A 125 -18.91 0.63 3.05
CA LEU A 125 -19.97 0.97 2.10
C LEU A 125 -19.53 2.10 1.16
N GLY A 126 -18.29 2.06 0.71
CA GLY A 126 -17.75 3.04 -0.23
C GLY A 126 -17.35 4.37 0.38
N ILE A 127 -17.49 4.53 1.70
CA ILE A 127 -17.16 5.78 2.38
C ILE A 127 -15.87 5.59 3.16
N ALA A 128 -14.92 6.49 2.98
CA ALA A 128 -13.67 6.44 3.71
C ALA A 128 -13.93 6.74 5.18
N VAL A 129 -13.63 5.77 6.05
CA VAL A 129 -13.79 5.95 7.50
C VAL A 129 -12.46 6.23 8.16
N LYS A 130 -11.35 5.99 7.45
CA LYS A 130 -10.02 6.28 7.97
C LYS A 130 -9.08 6.44 6.78
N THR A 131 -8.16 7.39 6.87
CA THR A 131 -7.11 7.57 5.88
C THR A 131 -5.79 7.67 6.62
N GLN A 132 -4.82 6.83 6.20
CA GLN A 132 -3.46 6.92 6.70
C GLN A 132 -2.55 7.37 5.59
N THR A 133 -1.48 8.06 5.96
CA THR A 133 -0.41 8.39 5.03
C THR A 133 0.78 7.49 5.36
N TRP A 134 1.20 6.68 4.38
CA TRP A 134 2.40 5.86 4.51
C TRP A 134 3.53 6.52 3.73
N HIS A 135 4.75 6.33 4.17
CA HIS A 135 5.91 7.02 3.61
C HIS A 135 6.86 6.04 2.95
N LYS A 136 7.37 6.42 1.77
CA LYS A 136 8.28 5.58 1.02
C LYS A 136 9.55 5.31 1.82
N VAL A 137 10.00 4.06 1.76
CA VAL A 137 11.25 3.63 2.37
C VAL A 137 12.20 3.24 1.25
N ASP A 138 13.41 3.75 1.32
CA ASP A 138 14.42 3.45 0.30
C ASP A 138 15.10 2.11 0.53
#